data_c1591707f13d44745f1b7a77fea9ed4c
#
_entry.id   c1591707f13d44745f1b7a77fea9ed4c
#
_cell.length_a   1.000
_cell.length_b   1.000
_cell.length_c   1.000
_cell.angle_alpha   90.00
_cell.angle_beta   90.00
_cell.angle_gamma   90.00
#
_symmetry.space_group_name_H-M   'P 1'
#
loop_
_entity.id
_entity.type
_entity.pdbx_description
1 polymer ?
#
loop_
_entity_poly.entity_id
_entity_poly.type
_entity_poly.pdbx_seq_one_letter_code
_entity_poly.pdbx_strand_id
1 'polypeptide(L)'
;HVFQPDIRIDYEGLAIGLVDELSVRENLAAAFRALASARGDEDLADFMSSPEIIDIALARSLDRWAHWQSALIDAPTEPGESIVSNHELPSALGVVQARSQTWFEGHSPQRPGLLRYRMESDFVDEDLGQRTSRLVENWVDEFAKSGTGDKPPAMAPILDLDRSDTIVADVEPTTLRPVHVEATMRITVADTTGKSQVKEEKVEYAFEWLSDADRND
;
A
#
# COMPACT_ATOMS: atom_id res chain seq x y z
N HIS A 1 -3.91 -13.16 -6.16
CA HIS A 1 -3.95 -13.05 -4.70
C HIS A 1 -2.88 -12.06 -4.28
N VAL A 2 -3.28 -10.99 -3.61
CA VAL A 2 -2.35 -10.07 -2.95
C VAL A 2 -1.90 -10.79 -1.67
N PHE A 3 -0.58 -10.94 -1.49
CA PHE A 3 -0.03 -11.44 -0.25
C PHE A 3 -0.29 -10.39 0.84
N GLN A 4 -0.95 -10.82 1.90
CA GLN A 4 -1.21 -9.96 3.04
C GLN A 4 -0.87 -10.71 4.32
N PRO A 5 0.17 -10.28 5.04
CA PRO A 5 0.50 -10.87 6.32
C PRO A 5 -0.47 -10.42 7.40
N ASP A 6 -0.60 -11.23 8.44
CA ASP A 6 -1.27 -10.81 9.66
C ASP A 6 -0.43 -9.74 10.38
N ILE A 7 -1.07 -8.65 10.76
CA ILE A 7 -0.44 -7.49 11.38
C ILE A 7 -0.80 -7.46 12.86
N ARG A 8 0.20 -7.24 13.73
CA ARG A 8 -0.05 -6.88 15.13
C ARG A 8 -0.37 -5.42 15.22
N ILE A 9 -1.41 -5.09 15.95
CA ILE A 9 -1.78 -3.72 16.26
C ILE A 9 -1.82 -3.54 17.78
N ASP A 10 -1.52 -2.33 18.24
CA ASP A 10 -1.68 -1.96 19.63
C ASP A 10 -3.13 -1.57 19.95
N TYR A 11 -3.35 -1.11 21.19
CA TYR A 11 -4.69 -0.69 21.65
C TYR A 11 -5.18 0.61 20.96
N GLU A 12 -4.28 1.39 20.38
CA GLU A 12 -4.60 2.59 19.60
C GLU A 12 -4.86 2.27 18.12
N GLY A 13 -4.66 1.00 17.72
CA GLY A 13 -4.86 0.53 16.35
C GLY A 13 -3.63 0.72 15.45
N LEU A 14 -2.49 1.15 16.02
CA LEU A 14 -1.26 1.32 15.25
C LEU A 14 -0.59 -0.03 14.99
N ALA A 15 -0.05 -0.20 13.79
CA ALA A 15 0.73 -1.39 13.45
C ALA A 15 2.05 -1.39 14.22
N ILE A 16 2.28 -2.44 15.01
CA ILE A 16 3.51 -2.62 15.81
C ILE A 16 4.39 -3.75 15.27
N GLY A 17 3.98 -4.41 14.22
CA GLY A 17 4.77 -5.47 13.57
C GLY A 17 3.90 -6.50 12.87
N LEU A 18 4.53 -7.58 12.46
CA LEU A 18 3.88 -8.72 11.82
C LEU A 18 3.72 -9.88 12.81
N VAL A 19 2.66 -10.66 12.62
CA VAL A 19 2.53 -11.95 13.31
C VAL A 19 3.41 -12.96 12.59
N ASP A 20 4.25 -13.69 13.35
CA ASP A 20 5.17 -14.69 12.80
C ASP A 20 5.98 -14.18 11.58
N GLU A 21 6.67 -13.06 11.78
CA GLU A 21 7.40 -12.37 10.72
C GLU A 21 8.37 -13.28 9.97
N LEU A 22 8.99 -14.26 10.67
CA LEU A 22 9.94 -15.18 10.05
C LEU A 22 9.26 -16.04 9.00
N SER A 23 8.15 -16.71 9.34
CA SER A 23 7.38 -17.51 8.37
C SER A 23 6.85 -16.66 7.22
N VAL A 24 6.43 -15.43 7.52
CA VAL A 24 5.96 -14.47 6.50
C VAL A 24 7.06 -14.18 5.49
N ARG A 25 8.29 -13.91 5.95
CA ARG A 25 9.47 -13.67 5.11
C ARG A 25 9.81 -14.87 4.24
N GLU A 26 9.86 -16.06 4.82
CA GLU A 26 10.15 -17.31 4.11
C GLU A 26 9.12 -17.62 3.02
N ASN A 27 7.84 -17.48 3.34
CA ASN A 27 6.74 -17.72 2.39
C ASN A 27 6.76 -16.71 1.24
N LEU A 28 7.05 -15.44 1.53
CA LEU A 28 7.14 -14.39 0.52
C LEU A 28 8.34 -14.63 -0.42
N ALA A 29 9.50 -14.97 0.13
CA ALA A 29 10.67 -15.33 -0.65
C ALA A 29 10.42 -16.55 -1.55
N ALA A 30 9.77 -17.59 -1.01
CA ALA A 30 9.40 -18.78 -1.78
C ALA A 30 8.42 -18.44 -2.92
N ALA A 31 7.41 -17.60 -2.66
CA ALA A 31 6.46 -17.16 -3.66
C ALA A 31 7.13 -16.35 -4.78
N PHE A 32 8.04 -15.44 -4.45
CA PHE A 32 8.79 -14.66 -5.43
C PHE A 32 9.70 -15.53 -6.29
N ARG A 33 10.41 -16.49 -5.68
CA ARG A 33 11.22 -17.48 -6.44
C ARG A 33 10.36 -18.28 -7.40
N ALA A 34 9.22 -18.81 -6.92
CA ALA A 34 8.32 -19.60 -7.76
C ALA A 34 7.78 -18.78 -8.95
N LEU A 35 7.46 -17.51 -8.73
CA LEU A 35 6.96 -16.61 -9.77
C LEU A 35 8.02 -16.32 -10.85
N ALA A 36 9.24 -16.06 -10.44
CA ALA A 36 10.35 -15.76 -11.35
C ALA A 36 10.82 -17.04 -12.09
N SER A 37 10.93 -18.18 -11.37
CA SER A 37 11.28 -19.48 -11.98
C SER A 37 10.25 -19.93 -13.00
N ALA A 38 8.97 -19.62 -12.81
CA ALA A 38 7.92 -19.90 -13.80
C ALA A 38 8.13 -19.12 -15.12
N ARG A 39 8.95 -18.06 -15.10
CA ARG A 39 9.36 -17.28 -16.28
C ARG A 39 10.70 -17.74 -16.86
N GLY A 40 11.37 -18.69 -16.21
CA GLY A 40 12.67 -19.22 -16.63
C GLY A 40 13.84 -18.28 -16.33
N ASP A 41 13.68 -17.35 -15.38
CA ASP A 41 14.67 -16.34 -15.02
C ASP A 41 15.15 -16.54 -13.58
N GLU A 42 16.29 -17.27 -13.43
CA GLU A 42 16.85 -17.60 -12.11
C GLU A 42 17.47 -16.36 -11.46
N ASP A 43 18.06 -15.46 -12.21
CA ASP A 43 18.65 -14.23 -11.69
C ASP A 43 17.58 -13.29 -11.13
N LEU A 44 16.45 -13.21 -11.83
CA LEU A 44 15.27 -12.49 -11.32
C LEU A 44 14.72 -13.17 -10.05
N ALA A 45 14.76 -14.51 -9.97
CA ALA A 45 14.33 -15.25 -8.79
C ALA A 45 15.17 -14.90 -7.56
N ASP A 46 16.49 -14.86 -7.71
CA ASP A 46 17.42 -14.49 -6.64
C ASP A 46 17.25 -13.04 -6.23
N PHE A 47 17.15 -12.11 -7.18
CA PHE A 47 16.89 -10.71 -6.91
C PHE A 47 15.57 -10.49 -6.16
N MET A 48 14.46 -11.04 -6.67
CA MET A 48 13.12 -10.87 -6.06
C MET A 48 13.00 -11.50 -4.67
N SER A 49 13.82 -12.51 -4.36
CA SER A 49 13.84 -13.17 -3.05
C SER A 49 14.94 -12.64 -2.12
N SER A 50 15.63 -11.57 -2.51
CA SER A 50 16.64 -10.94 -1.64
C SER A 50 16.02 -10.34 -0.39
N PRO A 51 16.75 -10.27 0.74
CA PRO A 51 16.26 -9.69 1.97
C PRO A 51 15.73 -8.26 1.79
N GLU A 52 16.39 -7.46 0.96
CA GLU A 52 16.03 -6.07 0.69
C GLU A 52 14.66 -5.95 0.01
N ILE A 53 14.39 -6.79 -0.99
CA ILE A 53 13.09 -6.80 -1.68
C ILE A 53 11.98 -7.31 -0.75
N ILE A 54 12.28 -8.31 0.06
CA ILE A 54 11.35 -8.81 1.09
C ILE A 54 11.02 -7.71 2.08
N ASP A 55 12.02 -6.97 2.59
CA ASP A 55 11.81 -5.85 3.52
C ASP A 55 10.91 -4.76 2.92
N ILE A 56 11.14 -4.40 1.66
CA ILE A 56 10.28 -3.45 0.95
C ILE A 56 8.83 -3.95 0.84
N ALA A 57 8.63 -5.22 0.52
CA ALA A 57 7.31 -5.80 0.39
C ALA A 57 6.55 -5.85 1.74
N LEU A 58 7.25 -6.14 2.83
CA LEU A 58 6.69 -6.16 4.18
C LEU A 58 6.39 -4.74 4.69
N ALA A 59 7.32 -3.80 4.49
CA ALA A 59 7.10 -2.40 4.84
C ALA A 59 5.84 -1.84 4.17
N ARG A 60 5.61 -2.16 2.90
CA ARG A 60 4.38 -1.74 2.18
C ARG A 60 3.10 -2.26 2.82
N SER A 61 3.12 -3.44 3.44
CA SER A 61 1.94 -3.98 4.13
C SER A 61 1.62 -3.20 5.40
N LEU A 62 2.67 -2.82 6.17
CA LEU A 62 2.53 -1.97 7.36
C LEU A 62 2.12 -0.54 7.00
N ASP A 63 2.74 0.05 5.97
CA ASP A 63 2.40 1.39 5.48
C ASP A 63 0.96 1.46 5.00
N ARG A 64 0.48 0.40 4.35
CA ARG A 64 -0.90 0.31 3.89
C ARG A 64 -1.89 0.29 5.06
N TRP A 65 -1.58 -0.46 6.12
CA TRP A 65 -2.36 -0.43 7.34
C TRP A 65 -2.36 0.97 8.00
N ALA A 66 -1.18 1.57 8.16
CA ALA A 66 -1.04 2.91 8.72
C ALA A 66 -1.85 3.95 7.93
N HIS A 67 -1.86 3.83 6.59
CA HIS A 67 -2.64 4.70 5.73
C HIS A 67 -4.16 4.55 5.95
N TRP A 68 -4.65 3.32 6.14
CA TRP A 68 -6.07 3.09 6.44
C TRP A 68 -6.45 3.56 7.83
N GLN A 69 -5.60 3.31 8.81
CA GLN A 69 -5.81 3.77 10.18
C GLN A 69 -5.87 5.29 10.24
N SER A 70 -5.02 5.98 9.47
CA SER A 70 -5.04 7.44 9.41
C SER A 70 -6.37 8.02 8.92
N ALA A 71 -7.12 7.26 8.11
CA ALA A 71 -8.45 7.67 7.66
C ALA A 71 -9.48 7.73 8.81
N LEU A 72 -9.24 7.00 9.89
CA LEU A 72 -10.14 6.91 11.04
C LEU A 72 -9.70 7.76 12.23
N ILE A 73 -8.42 8.21 12.24
CA ILE A 73 -7.91 9.14 13.24
C ILE A 73 -8.53 10.51 12.98
N ASP A 74 -9.09 11.11 14.03
CA ASP A 74 -9.77 12.41 13.93
C ASP A 74 -10.90 12.46 12.88
N ALA A 75 -11.48 11.30 12.54
CA ALA A 75 -12.56 11.23 11.56
C ALA A 75 -13.79 12.03 12.03
N PRO A 76 -14.58 12.59 11.08
CA PRO A 76 -15.80 13.31 11.42
C PRO A 76 -16.78 12.41 12.17
N THR A 77 -17.58 12.99 13.07
CA THR A 77 -18.55 12.24 13.89
C THR A 77 -19.99 12.42 13.44
N GLU A 78 -20.27 13.44 12.63
CA GLU A 78 -21.63 13.70 12.12
C GLU A 78 -21.73 13.28 10.64
N PRO A 79 -22.80 12.55 10.24
CA PRO A 79 -22.98 12.13 8.86
C PRO A 79 -23.01 13.33 7.89
N GLY A 80 -22.21 13.23 6.83
CA GLY A 80 -22.07 14.27 5.81
C GLY A 80 -20.96 15.28 6.10
N GLU A 81 -20.36 15.26 7.26
CA GLU A 81 -19.17 16.06 7.54
C GLU A 81 -17.91 15.47 6.89
N SER A 82 -16.93 16.33 6.64
CA SER A 82 -15.62 15.91 6.15
C SER A 82 -14.50 16.71 6.80
N ILE A 83 -13.34 16.08 6.92
CA ILE A 83 -12.10 16.68 7.40
C ILE A 83 -11.04 16.55 6.31
N VAL A 84 -10.28 17.62 6.08
CA VAL A 84 -9.12 17.64 5.18
C VAL A 84 -7.86 17.67 6.03
N SER A 85 -6.93 16.79 5.71
CA SER A 85 -5.62 16.68 6.35
C SER A 85 -4.49 16.61 5.32
N ASN A 86 -3.32 17.13 5.71
CA ASN A 86 -2.09 16.94 4.94
C ASN A 86 -1.13 16.11 5.79
N HIS A 87 -0.46 15.15 5.19
CA HIS A 87 0.48 14.29 5.88
C HIS A 87 1.68 13.93 5.01
N GLU A 88 2.71 13.54 5.69
CA GLU A 88 3.92 13.01 5.09
C GLU A 88 3.87 11.49 5.12
N LEU A 89 4.03 10.87 3.96
CA LEU A 89 4.05 9.42 3.82
C LEU A 89 5.45 8.96 3.45
N PRO A 90 6.08 8.09 4.23
CA PRO A 90 7.33 7.45 3.82
C PRO A 90 7.07 6.54 2.63
N SER A 91 7.95 6.58 1.65
CA SER A 91 7.84 5.75 0.45
C SER A 91 9.22 5.39 -0.09
N ALA A 92 9.29 4.48 -1.07
CA ALA A 92 10.52 4.18 -1.80
C ALA A 92 11.10 5.41 -2.54
N LEU A 93 10.29 6.45 -2.75
CA LEU A 93 10.70 7.74 -3.34
C LEU A 93 11.16 8.76 -2.30
N GLY A 94 11.31 8.35 -1.04
CA GLY A 94 11.50 9.23 0.11
C GLY A 94 10.16 9.67 0.71
N VAL A 95 10.18 10.77 1.48
CA VAL A 95 8.96 11.34 2.05
C VAL A 95 8.14 11.99 0.94
N VAL A 96 6.85 11.64 0.88
CA VAL A 96 5.88 12.15 -0.11
C VAL A 96 4.78 12.90 0.64
N GLN A 97 4.42 14.07 0.12
CA GLN A 97 3.30 14.85 0.65
C GLN A 97 2.00 14.32 0.07
N ALA A 98 1.03 14.07 0.96
CA ALA A 98 -0.31 13.66 0.59
C ALA A 98 -1.35 14.59 1.21
N ARG A 99 -2.42 14.84 0.46
CA ARG A 99 -3.61 15.53 0.94
C ARG A 99 -4.76 14.55 0.94
N SER A 100 -5.40 14.36 2.09
CA SER A 100 -6.56 13.48 2.22
C SER A 100 -7.78 14.26 2.64
N GLN A 101 -8.94 13.78 2.19
CA GLN A 101 -10.23 14.20 2.70
C GLN A 101 -11.01 12.98 3.16
N THR A 102 -11.47 13.00 4.40
CA THR A 102 -12.23 11.91 5.03
C THR A 102 -13.66 12.37 5.30
N TRP A 103 -14.62 11.56 4.88
CA TRP A 103 -16.05 11.78 5.11
C TRP A 103 -16.60 10.70 6.03
N PHE A 104 -17.52 11.07 6.92
CA PHE A 104 -18.42 10.14 7.56
C PHE A 104 -19.72 10.06 6.76
N GLU A 105 -19.97 8.92 6.11
CA GLU A 105 -21.15 8.69 5.26
C GLU A 105 -22.39 8.20 6.07
N GLY A 106 -22.24 7.96 7.38
CA GLY A 106 -23.30 7.43 8.25
C GLY A 106 -23.33 5.91 8.30
N HIS A 107 -24.50 5.31 8.28
CA HIS A 107 -24.62 3.84 8.29
C HIS A 107 -24.26 3.21 6.94
N SER A 108 -23.53 2.08 7.00
CA SER A 108 -23.19 1.34 5.79
C SER A 108 -24.45 0.81 5.08
N PRO A 109 -24.66 1.13 3.79
CA PRO A 109 -25.80 0.63 3.06
C PRO A 109 -25.72 -0.88 2.74
N GLN A 110 -24.52 -1.45 2.71
CA GLN A 110 -24.30 -2.87 2.41
C GLN A 110 -24.18 -3.74 3.66
N ARG A 111 -23.82 -3.15 4.82
CA ARG A 111 -23.57 -3.87 6.08
C ARG A 111 -24.34 -3.22 7.22
N PRO A 112 -25.61 -3.61 7.43
CA PRO A 112 -26.44 -3.05 8.48
C PRO A 112 -25.76 -3.14 9.85
N GLY A 113 -25.78 -2.08 10.64
CA GLY A 113 -25.18 -2.00 11.96
C GLY A 113 -23.75 -1.48 11.98
N LEU A 114 -23.10 -1.33 10.83
CA LEU A 114 -21.77 -0.69 10.72
C LEU A 114 -21.90 0.77 10.29
N LEU A 115 -20.88 1.55 10.65
CA LEU A 115 -20.69 2.93 10.16
C LEU A 115 -19.76 2.89 8.95
N ARG A 116 -19.94 3.84 8.04
CA ARG A 116 -19.12 3.97 6.83
C ARG A 116 -18.34 5.26 6.83
N TYR A 117 -17.04 5.12 6.60
CA TYR A 117 -16.12 6.21 6.31
C TYR A 117 -15.56 6.05 4.91
N ARG A 118 -15.35 7.19 4.24
CA ARG A 118 -14.67 7.25 2.95
C ARG A 118 -13.53 8.24 3.06
N MET A 119 -12.37 7.86 2.56
CA MET A 119 -11.22 8.74 2.41
C MET A 119 -10.78 8.78 0.95
N GLU A 120 -10.49 9.96 0.45
CA GLU A 120 -9.77 10.18 -0.81
C GLU A 120 -8.44 10.86 -0.47
N SER A 121 -7.38 10.40 -1.11
CA SER A 121 -6.03 10.92 -0.88
C SER A 121 -5.32 11.10 -2.21
N ASP A 122 -4.73 12.28 -2.40
CA ASP A 122 -3.92 12.61 -3.58
C ASP A 122 -2.49 12.93 -3.14
N PHE A 123 -1.52 12.47 -3.92
CA PHE A 123 -0.14 12.88 -3.76
C PHE A 123 0.06 14.24 -4.42
N VAL A 124 0.65 15.18 -3.69
CA VAL A 124 0.71 16.59 -4.10
C VAL A 124 2.12 17.09 -4.43
N ASP A 125 3.12 16.21 -4.40
CA ASP A 125 4.49 16.58 -4.78
C ASP A 125 4.64 16.73 -6.30
N GLU A 126 5.07 17.88 -6.74
CA GLU A 126 5.28 18.20 -8.16
C GLU A 126 6.46 17.43 -8.78
N ASP A 127 7.39 16.89 -7.96
CA ASP A 127 8.60 16.22 -8.43
C ASP A 127 8.55 14.69 -8.40
N LEU A 128 7.36 14.09 -8.14
CA LEU A 128 7.19 12.64 -8.07
C LEU A 128 7.67 11.90 -9.33
N GLY A 129 7.35 12.44 -10.50
CA GLY A 129 7.81 11.88 -11.78
C GLY A 129 9.32 11.83 -11.87
N GLN A 130 10.01 12.91 -11.48
CA GLN A 130 11.48 12.98 -11.49
C GLN A 130 12.11 12.01 -10.48
N ARG A 131 11.55 11.95 -9.25
CA ARG A 131 12.03 11.01 -8.22
C ARG A 131 11.86 9.56 -8.67
N THR A 132 10.74 9.25 -9.28
CA THR A 132 10.49 7.92 -9.85
C THR A 132 11.45 7.58 -10.98
N SER A 133 11.70 8.51 -11.91
CA SER A 133 12.67 8.31 -12.97
C SER A 133 14.07 8.00 -12.43
N ARG A 134 14.55 8.76 -11.44
CA ARG A 134 15.85 8.51 -10.81
C ARG A 134 15.92 7.15 -10.12
N LEU A 135 14.84 6.75 -9.45
CA LEU A 135 14.77 5.42 -8.81
C LEU A 135 14.89 4.30 -9.85
N VAL A 136 14.15 4.42 -10.95
CA VAL A 136 14.18 3.44 -12.05
C VAL A 136 15.57 3.42 -12.72
N GLU A 137 16.17 4.57 -12.98
CA GLU A 137 17.53 4.66 -13.53
C GLU A 137 18.56 3.99 -12.64
N ASN A 138 18.50 4.23 -11.32
CA ASN A 138 19.38 3.57 -10.35
C ASN A 138 19.22 2.05 -10.38
N TRP A 139 17.99 1.54 -10.41
CA TRP A 139 17.73 0.11 -10.50
C TRP A 139 18.26 -0.51 -11.80
N VAL A 140 18.06 0.17 -12.93
CA VAL A 140 18.58 -0.28 -14.22
C VAL A 140 20.12 -0.33 -14.20
N ASP A 141 20.77 0.66 -13.59
CA ASP A 141 22.23 0.72 -13.48
C ASP A 141 22.77 -0.35 -12.54
N GLU A 142 22.11 -0.62 -11.42
CA GLU A 142 22.50 -1.70 -10.51
C GLU A 142 22.31 -3.07 -11.14
N PHE A 143 21.20 -3.28 -11.82
CA PHE A 143 20.96 -4.51 -12.57
C PHE A 143 22.03 -4.71 -13.67
N ALA A 144 22.39 -3.68 -14.40
CA ALA A 144 23.45 -3.75 -15.41
C ALA A 144 24.84 -4.08 -14.82
N LYS A 145 25.12 -3.64 -13.58
CA LYS A 145 26.37 -3.93 -12.85
C LYS A 145 26.42 -5.37 -12.33
N SER A 146 25.29 -5.98 -12.00
CA SER A 146 25.23 -7.35 -11.50
C SER A 146 25.61 -8.41 -12.53
N GLY A 147 25.71 -8.05 -13.81
CA GLY A 147 26.16 -8.93 -14.89
C GLY A 147 25.14 -10.02 -15.30
N THR A 148 23.92 -9.93 -14.83
CA THR A 148 22.90 -10.97 -14.89
C THR A 148 21.93 -10.81 -16.06
N GLY A 149 22.35 -10.32 -17.21
CA GLY A 149 21.47 -10.37 -18.39
C GLY A 149 21.56 -9.20 -19.36
N ASP A 150 20.75 -9.24 -20.39
CA ASP A 150 20.61 -8.16 -21.36
C ASP A 150 20.10 -6.89 -20.65
N LYS A 151 20.74 -5.76 -20.95
CA LYS A 151 20.32 -4.46 -20.40
C LYS A 151 18.82 -4.27 -20.68
N PRO A 152 18.01 -4.01 -19.64
CA PRO A 152 16.59 -3.74 -19.85
C PRO A 152 16.41 -2.62 -20.87
N PRO A 153 15.36 -2.65 -21.69
CA PRO A 153 15.12 -1.61 -22.69
C PRO A 153 15.09 -0.25 -22.03
N ALA A 154 15.75 0.74 -22.66
CA ALA A 154 15.75 2.10 -22.15
C ALA A 154 14.30 2.58 -22.00
N MET A 155 13.89 2.88 -20.79
CA MET A 155 12.59 3.49 -20.52
C MET A 155 12.67 5.01 -20.77
N ALA A 156 11.63 5.55 -21.38
CA ALA A 156 11.52 7.01 -21.48
C ALA A 156 11.37 7.59 -20.06
N PRO A 157 12.04 8.70 -19.76
CA PRO A 157 11.89 9.35 -18.46
C PRO A 157 10.42 9.65 -18.15
N ILE A 158 10.04 9.46 -16.90
CA ILE A 158 8.71 9.80 -16.42
C ILE A 158 8.65 11.33 -16.26
N LEU A 159 7.73 11.94 -16.98
CA LEU A 159 7.47 13.38 -16.92
C LEU A 159 6.60 13.72 -15.73
N ASP A 160 5.53 12.93 -15.55
CA ASP A 160 4.51 13.15 -14.54
C ASP A 160 4.07 11.84 -13.95
N LEU A 161 3.83 11.84 -12.64
CA LEU A 161 3.27 10.73 -11.90
C LEU A 161 2.22 11.28 -10.95
N ASP A 162 0.98 10.90 -11.20
CA ASP A 162 -0.15 11.22 -10.36
C ASP A 162 -0.64 9.94 -9.67
N ARG A 163 -0.91 10.03 -8.38
CA ARG A 163 -1.46 8.93 -7.60
C ARG A 163 -2.59 9.42 -6.73
N SER A 164 -3.72 8.72 -6.84
CA SER A 164 -4.87 8.89 -5.96
C SER A 164 -5.28 7.56 -5.34
N ASP A 165 -5.64 7.60 -4.08
CA ASP A 165 -6.14 6.46 -3.32
C ASP A 165 -7.56 6.78 -2.82
N THR A 166 -8.47 5.82 -2.96
CA THR A 166 -9.80 5.89 -2.34
C THR A 166 -9.96 4.71 -1.39
N ILE A 167 -10.34 4.99 -0.16
CA ILE A 167 -10.57 3.99 0.87
C ILE A 167 -12.00 4.12 1.37
N VAL A 168 -12.72 3.01 1.43
CA VAL A 168 -14.04 2.90 2.05
C VAL A 168 -13.94 1.89 3.16
N ALA A 169 -14.21 2.30 4.40
CA ALA A 169 -14.15 1.46 5.57
C ALA A 169 -15.53 1.33 6.22
N ASP A 170 -15.99 0.10 6.43
CA ASP A 170 -17.12 -0.19 7.28
C ASP A 170 -16.60 -0.61 8.65
N VAL A 171 -16.97 0.10 9.71
CA VAL A 171 -16.42 -0.03 11.05
C VAL A 171 -17.48 -0.29 12.11
N GLU A 172 -17.10 -0.90 13.22
CA GLU A 172 -17.96 -1.05 14.39
C GLU A 172 -18.25 0.30 15.03
N PRO A 173 -19.52 0.63 15.38
CA PRO A 173 -19.88 1.94 15.90
C PRO A 173 -19.22 2.31 17.25
N THR A 174 -18.91 1.30 18.06
CA THR A 174 -18.42 1.49 19.45
C THR A 174 -16.89 1.55 19.54
N THR A 175 -16.19 0.86 18.66
CA THR A 175 -14.73 0.70 18.71
C THR A 175 -14.02 1.36 17.54
N LEU A 176 -14.77 1.72 16.49
CA LEU A 176 -14.27 2.15 15.19
C LEU A 176 -13.32 1.14 14.53
N ARG A 177 -13.33 -0.12 15.00
CA ARG A 177 -12.55 -1.19 14.39
C ARG A 177 -13.07 -1.50 12.99
N PRO A 178 -12.21 -1.52 11.96
CA PRO A 178 -12.64 -1.87 10.64
C PRO A 178 -13.08 -3.34 10.59
N VAL A 179 -14.24 -3.59 10.01
CA VAL A 179 -14.77 -4.92 9.71
C VAL A 179 -14.54 -5.25 8.24
N HIS A 180 -14.64 -4.23 7.40
CA HIS A 180 -14.38 -4.34 5.98
C HIS A 180 -13.75 -3.06 5.46
N VAL A 181 -12.73 -3.21 4.61
CA VAL A 181 -12.09 -2.09 3.92
C VAL A 181 -11.99 -2.42 2.44
N GLU A 182 -12.42 -1.49 1.62
CA GLU A 182 -12.21 -1.47 0.19
C GLU A 182 -11.23 -0.34 -0.13
N ALA A 183 -10.09 -0.67 -0.73
CA ALA A 183 -9.07 0.29 -1.13
C ALA A 183 -8.89 0.23 -2.64
N THR A 184 -8.98 1.38 -3.30
CA THR A 184 -8.69 1.55 -4.72
C THR A 184 -7.52 2.51 -4.87
N MET A 185 -6.46 2.06 -5.51
CA MET A 185 -5.31 2.87 -5.86
C MET A 185 -5.30 3.10 -7.36
N ARG A 186 -5.16 4.34 -7.79
CA ARG A 186 -5.01 4.73 -9.19
C ARG A 186 -3.69 5.48 -9.36
N ILE A 187 -2.87 4.99 -10.29
CA ILE A 187 -1.61 5.62 -10.67
C ILE A 187 -1.69 5.99 -12.14
N THR A 188 -1.45 7.25 -12.47
CA THR A 188 -1.28 7.73 -13.83
C THR A 188 0.18 8.11 -14.03
N VAL A 189 0.81 7.56 -15.06
CA VAL A 189 2.20 7.86 -15.41
C VAL A 189 2.22 8.41 -16.83
N ALA A 190 2.82 9.58 -17.01
CA ALA A 190 3.08 10.16 -18.32
C ALA A 190 4.59 10.23 -18.57
N ASP A 191 5.04 9.80 -19.74
CA ASP A 191 6.44 9.85 -20.14
C ASP A 191 6.74 11.07 -21.04
N THR A 192 8.02 11.33 -21.25
CA THR A 192 8.50 12.44 -22.10
C THR A 192 8.14 12.28 -23.59
N THR A 193 7.62 11.11 -24.01
CA THR A 193 7.16 10.89 -25.38
C THR A 193 5.68 11.24 -25.57
N GLY A 194 5.00 11.64 -24.48
CA GLY A 194 3.57 11.95 -24.47
C GLY A 194 2.67 10.73 -24.33
N LYS A 195 3.23 9.56 -24.03
CA LYS A 195 2.42 8.37 -23.68
C LYS A 195 2.00 8.46 -22.22
N SER A 196 0.74 8.16 -21.98
CA SER A 196 0.20 8.03 -20.63
C SER A 196 -0.31 6.61 -20.40
N GLN A 197 -0.07 6.09 -19.20
CA GLN A 197 -0.56 4.81 -18.73
C GLN A 197 -1.29 5.01 -17.41
N VAL A 198 -2.42 4.34 -17.26
CA VAL A 198 -3.19 4.31 -16.01
C VAL A 198 -3.18 2.90 -15.49
N LYS A 199 -2.80 2.73 -14.24
CA LYS A 199 -2.95 1.49 -13.49
C LYS A 199 -3.96 1.73 -12.37
N GLU A 200 -4.95 0.86 -12.27
CA GLU A 200 -5.88 0.83 -11.16
C GLU A 200 -5.78 -0.51 -10.47
N GLU A 201 -5.73 -0.50 -9.16
CA GLU A 201 -5.69 -1.68 -8.31
C GLU A 201 -6.77 -1.53 -7.23
N LYS A 202 -7.65 -2.52 -7.16
CA LYS A 202 -8.69 -2.58 -6.14
C LYS A 202 -8.45 -3.78 -5.25
N VAL A 203 -8.49 -3.57 -3.93
CA VAL A 203 -8.29 -4.60 -2.92
C VAL A 203 -9.39 -4.50 -1.87
N GLU A 204 -9.92 -5.64 -1.48
CA GLU A 204 -10.92 -5.76 -0.41
C GLU A 204 -10.33 -6.56 0.75
N TYR A 205 -10.60 -6.12 1.97
CA TYR A 205 -10.18 -6.75 3.21
C TYR A 205 -11.37 -6.96 4.12
N ALA A 206 -11.44 -8.13 4.71
CA ALA A 206 -12.36 -8.45 5.80
C ALA A 206 -11.53 -8.72 7.06
N PHE A 207 -11.94 -8.15 8.19
CA PHE A 207 -11.24 -8.28 9.46
C PHE A 207 -12.09 -9.06 10.45
N GLU A 208 -11.46 -10.02 11.12
CA GLU A 208 -12.00 -10.70 12.29
C GLU A 208 -11.19 -10.25 13.50
N TRP A 209 -11.88 -9.70 14.50
CA TRP A 209 -11.23 -9.23 15.71
C TRP A 209 -11.36 -10.30 16.78
N LEU A 210 -10.21 -10.79 17.26
CA LEU A 210 -10.17 -11.73 18.35
C LEU A 210 -10.71 -11.07 19.63
N SER A 211 -11.54 -11.76 20.37
CA SER A 211 -12.00 -11.32 21.69
C SER A 211 -10.84 -11.38 22.69
N ASP A 212 -10.93 -10.60 23.77
CA ASP A 212 -9.93 -10.68 24.85
C ASP A 212 -9.86 -12.07 25.51
N ALA A 213 -10.89 -12.90 25.35
CA ALA A 213 -10.91 -14.28 25.82
C ALA A 213 -10.01 -15.20 24.97
N ASP A 214 -9.81 -14.89 23.69
CA ASP A 214 -9.00 -15.70 22.75
C ASP A 214 -7.50 -15.40 22.86
N ARG A 215 -7.10 -14.45 23.72
CA ARG A 215 -5.69 -14.05 23.91
C ARG A 215 -4.93 -14.84 24.97
N ASN A 216 -5.60 -15.72 25.70
CA ASN A 216 -5.02 -16.43 26.85
C ASN A 216 -4.75 -17.93 26.59
N ASP A 217 -4.84 -18.38 25.34
CA ASP A 217 -4.41 -19.70 24.89
C ASP A 217 -3.17 -19.56 23.96
#